data_0d9196cd55b1420bfaf6a84f105a9481
#
_entry.id   0d9196cd55b1420bfaf6a84f105a9481
#
_cell.length_a   1.000
_cell.length_b   1.000
_cell.length_c   1.000
_cell.angle_alpha   90.00
_cell.angle_beta   90.00
_cell.angle_gamma   90.00
#
_symmetry.space_group_name_H-M   'P 1'
#
loop_
_entity.id
_entity.type
_entity.pdbx_description
1 polymer ?
#
loop_
_entity_poly.entity_id
_entity_poly.type
_entity_poly.pdbx_seq_one_letter_code
_entity_poly.pdbx_strand_id
1 'polypeptide(L)'
;MPNRIAPFFKTLLPLTLILALVGLSSGTLAHSPTDRKGDYEVWIMDQSDTRPDGGGTLYVYDGNDLEGNHAEEAEPKVYDLGGEARDFCLERTGTAPRRPHMMFFNKDHTHAIISFVTTGHVLFLTTKKRKLVGVIDVGVQAHAAVPSPDDSFVIVADQNGKKLHRIFTDYENNIFTHDPAATLDLAGCTTPNGLPCENASVRPDNAPICPDFDATGNFVFVTLRGGGMFVVDTRTSPMSIIAEYDKDHVRPNGCGGVHTNGKIYIDAGGGTPANPLVSSLYTFPLDAFSATPSAPNSPAPNIIFDRSNLGFVDSHGMVLTKKDRYLWVADRAANRVVVVETSTDQVVNEIDLVGKSSDPAPDLLDISPNGNRVFMALRGPNPLTGNAPGTNNAVGATPGLGIVKVKQGGRGGSLDAIVRISHVVDGVERADPHGIAVRVK
;
A
#
# COMPACT_ATOMS: atom_id res chain seq x y z
N MET A 1 17.69 20.71 -88.88
CA MET A 1 18.21 22.08 -88.82
C MET A 1 17.85 22.68 -87.47
N PRO A 2 18.72 23.41 -86.87
CA PRO A 2 18.89 23.56 -85.45
C PRO A 2 18.20 24.82 -84.90
N ASN A 3 17.99 24.82 -83.58
CA ASN A 3 18.18 26.04 -82.82
C ASN A 3 18.48 25.77 -81.36
N ARG A 4 19.62 26.22 -80.98
CA ARG A 4 20.16 26.30 -79.59
C ARG A 4 19.45 27.39 -78.83
N ILE A 5 19.15 27.19 -77.58
CA ILE A 5 19.15 28.22 -76.54
C ILE A 5 19.72 27.64 -75.24
N ALA A 6 20.69 28.37 -74.68
CA ALA A 6 21.53 28.00 -73.56
C ALA A 6 20.83 28.08 -72.17
N PRO A 7 21.41 27.52 -71.12
CA PRO A 7 20.76 27.36 -69.84
C PRO A 7 21.00 28.54 -68.89
N PHE A 8 19.97 28.91 -68.18
CA PHE A 8 20.08 29.80 -67.02
C PHE A 8 20.27 28.94 -65.75
N PHE A 9 21.41 29.06 -65.12
CA PHE A 9 21.69 28.58 -63.78
C PHE A 9 20.90 29.42 -62.75
N LYS A 10 20.03 28.80 -61.98
CA LYS A 10 19.52 29.32 -60.69
C LYS A 10 20.05 28.45 -59.60
N THR A 11 20.94 28.98 -58.81
CA THR A 11 21.44 28.48 -57.55
C THR A 11 20.30 28.35 -56.54
N LEU A 12 19.96 27.13 -56.16
CA LEU A 12 19.12 26.86 -55.00
C LEU A 12 20.02 26.65 -53.78
N LEU A 13 19.87 27.52 -52.77
CA LEU A 13 20.38 27.29 -51.42
C LEU A 13 19.64 26.10 -50.80
N PRO A 14 20.32 25.20 -50.08
CA PRO A 14 19.65 24.20 -49.30
C PRO A 14 19.11 24.83 -48.01
N LEU A 15 17.79 24.75 -47.84
CA LEU A 15 17.10 25.07 -46.60
C LEU A 15 17.36 23.91 -45.63
N THR A 16 18.26 24.10 -44.67
CA THR A 16 18.52 23.13 -43.61
C THR A 16 17.36 23.18 -42.63
N LEU A 17 16.50 22.14 -42.70
CA LEU A 17 15.42 21.93 -41.76
C LEU A 17 16.04 21.40 -40.46
N ILE A 18 16.17 22.26 -39.46
CA ILE A 18 16.52 21.83 -38.08
C ILE A 18 15.27 21.22 -37.47
N LEU A 19 15.19 19.89 -37.47
CA LEU A 19 14.24 19.17 -36.65
C LEU A 19 14.71 19.32 -35.20
N ALA A 20 14.07 20.21 -34.45
CA ALA A 20 14.14 20.18 -32.98
C ALA A 20 13.44 18.94 -32.50
N LEU A 21 14.19 17.89 -32.16
CA LEU A 21 13.70 16.81 -31.32
C LEU A 21 13.37 17.40 -29.93
N VAL A 22 12.10 17.71 -29.71
CA VAL A 22 11.58 17.88 -28.36
C VAL A 22 11.57 16.49 -27.79
N GLY A 23 12.61 16.14 -27.06
CA GLY A 23 12.64 14.97 -26.20
C GLY A 23 11.60 15.18 -25.09
N LEU A 24 10.44 14.57 -25.25
CA LEU A 24 9.54 14.32 -24.14
C LEU A 24 10.27 13.34 -23.20
N SER A 25 11.04 13.89 -22.27
CA SER A 25 11.43 13.16 -21.09
C SER A 25 10.14 12.87 -20.33
N SER A 26 9.68 11.63 -20.39
CA SER A 26 8.76 11.06 -19.42
C SER A 26 9.46 11.18 -18.06
N GLY A 27 9.21 12.30 -17.39
CA GLY A 27 9.63 12.50 -16.01
C GLY A 27 8.82 11.52 -15.18
N THR A 28 9.45 10.41 -14.81
CA THR A 28 9.14 9.75 -13.56
C THR A 28 9.17 10.84 -12.50
N LEU A 29 8.04 11.11 -11.87
CA LEU A 29 7.95 11.96 -10.68
C LEU A 29 8.68 11.24 -9.54
N ALA A 30 10.00 11.12 -9.67
CA ALA A 30 10.86 10.95 -8.53
C ALA A 30 10.68 12.25 -7.71
N HIS A 31 10.07 12.15 -6.54
CA HIS A 31 10.17 13.17 -5.52
C HIS A 31 11.65 13.53 -5.41
N SER A 32 12.03 14.74 -5.84
CA SER A 32 13.35 15.27 -5.52
C SER A 32 13.40 15.42 -4.01
N PRO A 33 14.20 14.61 -3.29
CA PRO A 33 14.35 14.81 -1.86
C PRO A 33 15.04 16.16 -1.70
N THR A 34 14.30 17.14 -1.23
CA THR A 34 14.97 18.28 -0.59
C THR A 34 15.67 17.68 0.61
N ASP A 35 16.99 17.76 0.69
CA ASP A 35 17.82 17.31 1.82
C ASP A 35 17.53 18.11 3.12
N ARG A 36 16.30 18.53 3.33
CA ARG A 36 15.87 19.25 4.53
C ARG A 36 15.56 18.24 5.62
N LYS A 37 16.42 18.21 6.60
CA LYS A 37 16.18 17.49 7.85
C LYS A 37 14.86 17.99 8.46
N GLY A 38 13.92 17.06 8.69
CA GLY A 38 12.74 17.33 9.51
C GLY A 38 11.51 17.97 8.88
N ASP A 39 11.45 18.12 7.55
CA ASP A 39 10.26 18.72 6.87
C ASP A 39 9.18 17.67 6.58
N TYR A 40 8.95 16.74 7.52
CA TYR A 40 7.96 15.67 7.39
C TYR A 40 7.31 15.33 8.73
N GLU A 41 6.22 14.59 8.66
CA GLU A 41 5.54 13.97 9.81
C GLU A 41 5.44 12.47 9.59
N VAL A 42 5.46 11.69 10.66
CA VAL A 42 5.12 10.26 10.64
C VAL A 42 3.78 10.09 11.30
N TRP A 43 2.83 9.55 10.54
CA TRP A 43 1.48 9.27 11.00
C TRP A 43 1.34 7.78 11.20
N ILE A 44 0.86 7.34 12.36
CA ILE A 44 0.64 5.94 12.68
C ILE A 44 -0.71 5.77 13.38
N MET A 45 -1.43 4.71 13.04
CA MET A 45 -2.73 4.43 13.60
C MET A 45 -2.70 3.21 14.52
N ASP A 46 -3.31 3.36 15.69
CA ASP A 46 -3.69 2.25 16.56
C ASP A 46 -5.14 1.86 16.27
N GLN A 47 -5.33 0.60 15.90
CA GLN A 47 -6.65 0.01 15.55
C GLN A 47 -7.56 -0.20 16.76
N SER A 48 -7.04 -0.14 17.98
CA SER A 48 -7.85 -0.43 19.17
C SER A 48 -8.96 0.60 19.35
N ASP A 49 -10.21 0.12 19.38
CA ASP A 49 -11.39 0.97 19.52
C ASP A 49 -11.32 1.79 20.82
N THR A 50 -11.46 3.12 20.74
CA THR A 50 -11.46 4.03 21.89
C THR A 50 -12.86 4.19 22.51
N ARG A 51 -13.89 3.63 21.87
CA ARG A 51 -15.28 3.57 22.34
C ARG A 51 -15.85 2.16 22.13
N PRO A 52 -16.87 1.76 22.86
CA PRO A 52 -17.50 0.43 22.71
C PRO A 52 -18.03 0.16 21.29
N ASP A 53 -18.39 1.19 20.56
CA ASP A 53 -18.96 1.13 19.21
C ASP A 53 -17.98 1.53 18.11
N GLY A 54 -16.71 1.88 18.43
CA GLY A 54 -15.71 2.16 17.43
C GLY A 54 -14.61 3.14 17.85
N GLY A 55 -13.99 3.76 16.86
CA GLY A 55 -12.91 4.73 17.05
C GLY A 55 -11.56 4.20 16.62
N GLY A 56 -10.58 4.38 17.48
CA GLY A 56 -9.16 4.17 17.26
C GLY A 56 -8.38 5.45 17.48
N THR A 57 -7.08 5.41 17.30
CA THR A 57 -6.22 6.59 17.57
C THR A 57 -5.25 6.83 16.43
N LEU A 58 -5.12 8.10 16.03
CA LEU A 58 -4.08 8.56 15.12
C LEU A 58 -3.02 9.32 15.91
N TYR A 59 -1.77 8.88 15.79
CA TYR A 59 -0.59 9.53 16.34
C TYR A 59 0.19 10.22 15.24
N VAL A 60 0.59 11.47 15.44
CA VAL A 60 1.33 12.29 14.47
C VAL A 60 2.61 12.81 15.12
N TYR A 61 3.73 12.28 14.68
CA TYR A 61 5.06 12.66 15.14
C TYR A 61 5.69 13.69 14.20
N ASP A 62 6.45 14.65 14.74
CA ASP A 62 7.31 15.51 13.95
C ASP A 62 8.58 14.73 13.54
N GLY A 63 8.96 14.79 12.27
CA GLY A 63 10.13 14.06 11.77
C GLY A 63 11.45 14.47 12.44
N ASN A 64 11.56 15.73 12.93
CA ASN A 64 12.75 16.19 13.64
C ASN A 64 12.96 15.42 14.94
N ASP A 65 11.88 15.10 15.66
CA ASP A 65 11.94 14.40 16.93
C ASP A 65 12.38 12.94 16.75
N LEU A 66 12.17 12.38 15.54
CA LEU A 66 12.49 11.00 15.19
C LEU A 66 13.91 10.82 14.60
N GLU A 67 14.63 11.89 14.31
CA GLU A 67 15.96 11.86 13.72
C GLU A 67 17.11 11.83 14.76
N GLY A 68 16.81 12.17 16.01
CA GLY A 68 17.79 12.34 17.09
C GLY A 68 18.19 11.05 17.80
N ASN A 69 19.06 11.18 18.80
CA ASN A 69 19.53 10.08 19.66
C ASN A 69 18.51 9.72 20.76
N HIS A 70 17.45 10.51 20.92
CA HIS A 70 16.37 10.34 21.89
C HIS A 70 15.02 10.20 21.17
N ALA A 71 15.02 9.55 20.01
CA ALA A 71 13.81 9.37 19.22
C ALA A 71 12.73 8.54 19.95
N GLU A 72 13.11 7.72 20.92
CA GLU A 72 12.21 6.96 21.81
C GLU A 72 11.38 7.84 22.75
N GLU A 73 11.82 9.10 22.97
CA GLU A 73 11.14 10.09 23.80
C GLU A 73 10.23 11.02 22.99
N ALA A 74 10.10 10.80 21.68
CA ALA A 74 9.29 11.65 20.82
C ALA A 74 7.82 11.65 21.22
N GLU A 75 7.24 12.84 21.39
CA GLU A 75 5.85 13.04 21.80
C GLU A 75 4.95 13.32 20.59
N PRO A 76 3.92 12.50 20.32
CA PRO A 76 3.01 12.72 19.20
C PRO A 76 1.92 13.72 19.52
N LYS A 77 1.35 14.31 18.48
CA LYS A 77 -0.02 14.84 18.56
C LYS A 77 -0.98 13.67 18.42
N VAL A 78 -1.90 13.55 19.38
CA VAL A 78 -2.83 12.43 19.48
C VAL A 78 -4.23 12.87 19.05
N TYR A 79 -4.86 12.09 18.17
CA TYR A 79 -6.21 12.32 17.67
C TYR A 79 -7.08 11.07 17.93
N ASP A 80 -8.05 11.23 18.84
CA ASP A 80 -9.04 10.18 19.12
C ASP A 80 -10.10 10.15 18.00
N LEU A 81 -10.05 9.09 17.18
CA LEU A 81 -11.02 8.86 16.11
C LEU A 81 -12.39 8.37 16.64
N GLY A 82 -12.48 8.04 17.93
CA GLY A 82 -13.75 7.78 18.63
C GLY A 82 -14.46 9.05 19.13
N GLY A 83 -13.87 10.23 18.90
CA GLY A 83 -14.47 11.54 19.17
C GLY A 83 -15.14 12.16 17.95
N GLU A 84 -14.66 13.33 17.53
CA GLU A 84 -15.23 14.10 16.41
C GLU A 84 -15.33 13.28 15.11
N ALA A 85 -14.33 12.44 14.80
CA ALA A 85 -14.37 11.61 13.59
C ALA A 85 -15.50 10.57 13.63
N ARG A 86 -15.74 9.95 14.79
CA ARG A 86 -16.86 9.03 14.98
C ARG A 86 -18.20 9.73 14.75
N ASP A 87 -18.39 10.88 15.37
CA ASP A 87 -19.65 11.64 15.27
C ASP A 87 -19.87 12.12 13.84
N PHE A 88 -18.82 12.56 13.14
CA PHE A 88 -18.85 12.95 11.74
C PHE A 88 -19.28 11.78 10.82
N CYS A 89 -18.76 10.57 11.06
CA CYS A 89 -19.16 9.39 10.31
C CYS A 89 -20.61 9.00 10.62
N LEU A 90 -20.95 8.92 11.91
CA LEU A 90 -22.30 8.54 12.35
C LEU A 90 -23.39 9.46 11.78
N GLU A 91 -23.15 10.78 11.74
CA GLU A 91 -24.07 11.75 11.16
C GLU A 91 -24.31 11.51 9.66
N ARG A 92 -23.27 11.10 8.91
CA ARG A 92 -23.33 11.01 7.44
C ARG A 92 -23.65 9.63 6.90
N THR A 93 -23.30 8.58 7.64
CA THR A 93 -23.45 7.18 7.19
C THR A 93 -24.42 6.37 8.04
N GLY A 94 -24.80 6.88 9.22
CA GLY A 94 -25.66 6.18 10.17
C GLY A 94 -24.94 5.16 11.05
N THR A 95 -23.63 4.97 10.87
CA THR A 95 -22.82 4.01 11.63
C THR A 95 -21.48 4.63 12.07
N ALA A 96 -20.93 4.14 13.19
CA ALA A 96 -19.63 4.55 13.69
C ALA A 96 -18.51 3.79 12.98
N PRO A 97 -17.37 4.43 12.64
CA PRO A 97 -16.22 3.76 12.06
C PRO A 97 -15.49 2.94 13.12
N ARG A 98 -14.98 1.77 12.75
CA ARG A 98 -14.32 0.86 13.69
C ARG A 98 -13.01 0.34 13.14
N ARG A 99 -11.96 0.39 13.98
CA ARG A 99 -10.62 -0.10 13.71
C ARG A 99 -10.00 0.55 12.49
N PRO A 100 -9.45 1.78 12.61
CA PRO A 100 -8.70 2.43 11.53
C PRO A 100 -7.51 1.54 11.16
N HIS A 101 -7.38 1.20 9.90
CA HIS A 101 -6.50 0.12 9.48
C HIS A 101 -5.36 0.59 8.59
N MET A 102 -5.68 1.07 7.40
CA MET A 102 -4.69 1.58 6.46
C MET A 102 -4.90 3.06 6.21
N MET A 103 -3.80 3.74 5.96
CA MET A 103 -3.79 5.16 5.66
C MET A 103 -2.84 5.45 4.52
N PHE A 104 -3.32 6.28 3.59
CA PHE A 104 -2.52 6.81 2.49
C PHE A 104 -2.67 8.33 2.43
N PHE A 105 -1.68 9.00 1.87
CA PHE A 105 -1.82 10.39 1.46
C PHE A 105 -2.13 10.44 -0.03
N ASN A 106 -2.88 11.47 -0.44
CA ASN A 106 -2.95 11.83 -1.84
C ASN A 106 -1.57 12.31 -2.32
N LYS A 107 -1.37 12.40 -3.63
CA LYS A 107 -0.08 12.69 -4.27
C LYS A 107 0.67 13.90 -3.69
N ASP A 108 -0.04 14.97 -3.37
CA ASP A 108 0.54 16.21 -2.85
C ASP A 108 0.54 16.29 -1.32
N HIS A 109 0.21 15.20 -0.64
CA HIS A 109 0.12 15.08 0.81
C HIS A 109 -0.77 16.13 1.48
N THR A 110 -1.77 16.61 0.75
CA THR A 110 -2.75 17.59 1.27
C THR A 110 -3.89 16.93 2.03
N HIS A 111 -4.17 15.66 1.74
CA HIS A 111 -5.22 14.87 2.36
C HIS A 111 -4.71 13.50 2.79
N ALA A 112 -5.25 13.02 3.90
CA ALA A 112 -5.11 11.63 4.33
C ALA A 112 -6.43 10.89 4.06
N ILE A 113 -6.30 9.63 3.65
CA ILE A 113 -7.37 8.70 3.33
C ILE A 113 -7.24 7.54 4.30
N ILE A 114 -8.21 7.34 5.18
CA ILE A 114 -8.17 6.32 6.24
C ILE A 114 -9.29 5.31 6.00
N SER A 115 -8.95 4.03 5.92
CA SER A 115 -9.90 2.93 5.83
C SER A 115 -10.11 2.24 7.18
N PHE A 116 -11.28 1.65 7.39
CA PHE A 116 -11.67 1.01 8.66
C PHE A 116 -12.02 -0.46 8.46
N VAL A 117 -11.21 -1.34 9.04
CA VAL A 117 -11.23 -2.79 8.75
C VAL A 117 -12.39 -3.58 9.39
N THR A 118 -13.27 -2.95 10.15
CA THR A 118 -14.46 -3.60 10.72
C THR A 118 -15.75 -2.97 10.22
N THR A 119 -15.63 -1.92 9.40
CA THR A 119 -16.75 -1.23 8.74
C THR A 119 -16.35 -0.79 7.34
N GLY A 120 -17.32 -0.40 6.51
CA GLY A 120 -17.06 0.06 5.14
C GLY A 120 -16.55 1.50 5.01
N HIS A 121 -16.17 2.16 6.11
CA HIS A 121 -15.84 3.59 6.10
C HIS A 121 -14.49 3.86 5.46
N VAL A 122 -14.46 4.88 4.60
CA VAL A 122 -13.28 5.59 4.10
C VAL A 122 -13.41 7.05 4.49
N LEU A 123 -12.53 7.52 5.36
CA LEU A 123 -12.52 8.88 5.92
C LEU A 123 -11.46 9.73 5.23
N PHE A 124 -11.82 10.96 4.87
CA PHE A 124 -10.92 11.94 4.27
C PHE A 124 -10.72 13.11 5.21
N LEU A 125 -9.47 13.49 5.44
CA LEU A 125 -9.13 14.66 6.25
C LEU A 125 -7.96 15.45 5.63
N THR A 126 -8.01 16.78 5.79
CA THR A 126 -6.91 17.65 5.35
C THR A 126 -5.70 17.45 6.27
N THR A 127 -4.51 17.34 5.73
CA THR A 127 -3.31 17.04 6.54
C THR A 127 -2.82 18.24 7.35
N LYS A 128 -2.91 19.47 6.82
CA LYS A 128 -2.41 20.68 7.49
C LYS A 128 -3.20 21.04 8.75
N LYS A 129 -4.54 20.99 8.68
CA LYS A 129 -5.45 21.33 9.78
C LYS A 129 -6.07 20.11 10.44
N ARG A 130 -5.91 18.92 9.85
CA ARG A 130 -6.54 17.65 10.26
C ARG A 130 -8.06 17.77 10.37
N LYS A 131 -8.63 18.59 9.45
CA LYS A 131 -10.07 18.80 9.36
C LYS A 131 -10.70 17.63 8.61
N LEU A 132 -11.74 17.06 9.17
CA LEU A 132 -12.61 16.08 8.52
C LEU A 132 -13.35 16.73 7.36
N VAL A 133 -13.24 16.19 6.15
CA VAL A 133 -13.81 16.80 4.94
C VAL A 133 -14.67 15.85 4.14
N GLY A 134 -14.59 14.55 4.36
CA GLY A 134 -15.42 13.57 3.69
C GLY A 134 -15.43 12.22 4.38
N VAL A 135 -16.51 11.48 4.21
CA VAL A 135 -16.61 10.06 4.56
C VAL A 135 -17.52 9.37 3.56
N ILE A 136 -17.11 8.20 3.11
CA ILE A 136 -17.90 7.29 2.27
C ILE A 136 -17.97 5.94 2.99
N ASP A 137 -19.15 5.36 3.09
CA ASP A 137 -19.35 3.96 3.49
C ASP A 137 -19.58 3.14 2.22
N VAL A 138 -18.64 2.24 1.90
CA VAL A 138 -18.69 1.42 0.68
C VAL A 138 -19.28 0.04 0.91
N GLY A 139 -19.46 -0.39 2.18
CA GLY A 139 -20.02 -1.71 2.44
C GLY A 139 -19.62 -2.33 3.78
N VAL A 140 -19.03 -3.51 3.74
CA VAL A 140 -18.85 -4.35 4.94
C VAL A 140 -17.53 -4.06 5.64
N GLN A 141 -16.43 -3.94 4.88
CA GLN A 141 -15.08 -3.91 5.44
C GLN A 141 -14.09 -3.21 4.51
N ALA A 142 -13.91 -1.92 4.65
CA ALA A 142 -12.88 -1.18 3.91
C ALA A 142 -11.49 -1.53 4.45
N HIS A 143 -10.88 -2.59 3.90
CA HIS A 143 -9.55 -3.05 4.34
C HIS A 143 -8.47 -2.04 3.92
N ALA A 144 -8.45 -1.66 2.64
CA ALA A 144 -7.53 -0.67 2.10
C ALA A 144 -8.28 0.27 1.15
N ALA A 145 -7.92 1.56 1.17
CA ALA A 145 -8.45 2.61 0.30
C ALA A 145 -7.28 3.36 -0.32
N VAL A 146 -6.84 2.94 -1.50
CA VAL A 146 -5.59 3.38 -2.13
C VAL A 146 -5.88 4.43 -3.20
N PRO A 147 -5.28 5.64 -3.13
CA PRO A 147 -5.44 6.66 -4.14
C PRO A 147 -4.75 6.30 -5.45
N SER A 148 -5.36 6.67 -6.58
CA SER A 148 -4.71 6.57 -7.89
C SER A 148 -3.51 7.52 -7.98
N PRO A 149 -2.47 7.19 -8.78
CA PRO A 149 -1.27 8.04 -8.91
C PRO A 149 -1.54 9.45 -9.44
N ASP A 150 -2.69 9.68 -10.07
CA ASP A 150 -3.13 10.97 -10.60
C ASP A 150 -4.12 11.71 -9.69
N ASP A 151 -4.45 11.15 -8.52
CA ASP A 151 -5.41 11.69 -7.56
C ASP A 151 -6.86 11.80 -8.07
N SER A 152 -7.22 11.12 -9.16
CA SER A 152 -8.58 11.22 -9.72
C SER A 152 -9.60 10.34 -9.01
N PHE A 153 -9.16 9.28 -8.36
CA PHE A 153 -10.03 8.36 -7.60
C PHE A 153 -9.25 7.55 -6.55
N VAL A 154 -10.00 6.88 -5.71
CA VAL A 154 -9.52 5.87 -4.74
C VAL A 154 -10.16 4.53 -5.08
N ILE A 155 -9.37 3.45 -5.08
CA ILE A 155 -9.89 2.08 -5.11
C ILE A 155 -9.94 1.52 -3.69
N VAL A 156 -11.09 0.97 -3.33
CA VAL A 156 -11.33 0.40 -1.99
C VAL A 156 -11.54 -1.11 -2.09
N ALA A 157 -10.77 -1.86 -1.31
CA ALA A 157 -10.97 -3.27 -1.09
C ALA A 157 -12.00 -3.49 0.04
N ASP A 158 -13.25 -3.80 -0.32
CA ASP A 158 -14.26 -4.26 0.64
C ASP A 158 -14.08 -5.76 0.87
N GLN A 159 -13.23 -6.10 1.86
CA GLN A 159 -12.71 -7.44 2.05
C GLN A 159 -13.80 -8.48 2.27
N ASN A 160 -14.65 -8.33 3.29
CA ASN A 160 -15.71 -9.29 3.57
C ASN A 160 -16.95 -9.09 2.68
N GLY A 161 -17.10 -7.94 2.04
CA GLY A 161 -18.08 -7.73 0.97
C GLY A 161 -17.65 -8.34 -0.36
N LYS A 162 -16.37 -8.76 -0.47
CA LYS A 162 -15.75 -9.34 -1.68
C LYS A 162 -15.92 -8.47 -2.91
N LYS A 163 -15.69 -7.18 -2.75
CA LYS A 163 -15.87 -6.18 -3.80
C LYS A 163 -14.71 -5.22 -3.89
N LEU A 164 -14.51 -4.67 -5.08
CA LEU A 164 -13.73 -3.45 -5.28
C LEU A 164 -14.70 -2.31 -5.57
N HIS A 165 -14.45 -1.17 -4.94
CA HIS A 165 -15.21 0.06 -5.17
C HIS A 165 -14.30 1.16 -5.67
N ARG A 166 -14.87 2.11 -6.43
CA ARG A 166 -14.20 3.33 -6.85
C ARG A 166 -14.87 4.53 -6.20
N ILE A 167 -14.06 5.45 -5.68
CA ILE A 167 -14.50 6.74 -5.14
C ILE A 167 -13.79 7.82 -5.96
N PHE A 168 -14.53 8.63 -6.72
CA PHE A 168 -13.97 9.81 -7.37
C PHE A 168 -13.56 10.85 -6.34
N THR A 169 -12.45 11.53 -6.60
CA THR A 169 -11.86 12.50 -5.68
C THR A 169 -11.58 13.83 -6.38
N ASP A 170 -12.01 14.90 -5.71
CA ASP A 170 -11.63 16.28 -6.00
C ASP A 170 -11.11 16.89 -4.70
N TYR A 171 -9.83 16.76 -4.49
CA TYR A 171 -9.18 17.21 -3.27
C TYR A 171 -9.16 18.74 -3.13
N GLU A 172 -9.19 19.50 -4.22
CA GLU A 172 -9.24 20.96 -4.19
C GLU A 172 -10.56 21.46 -3.59
N ASN A 173 -11.66 20.83 -3.97
CA ASN A 173 -13.01 21.21 -3.52
C ASN A 173 -13.52 20.33 -2.35
N ASN A 174 -12.76 19.33 -1.90
CA ASN A 174 -13.14 18.34 -0.89
C ASN A 174 -14.43 17.58 -1.28
N ILE A 175 -14.53 17.16 -2.54
CA ILE A 175 -15.66 16.38 -3.06
C ILE A 175 -15.19 14.93 -3.27
N PHE A 176 -15.92 14.01 -2.63
CA PHE A 176 -15.66 12.58 -2.71
C PHE A 176 -16.97 11.88 -3.06
N THR A 177 -16.97 11.11 -4.16
CA THR A 177 -18.21 10.53 -4.67
C THR A 177 -18.01 9.04 -4.95
N HIS A 178 -18.76 8.19 -4.27
CA HIS A 178 -18.79 6.75 -4.58
C HIS A 178 -19.35 6.54 -5.99
N ASP A 179 -18.70 5.67 -6.77
CA ASP A 179 -19.13 5.26 -8.10
C ASP A 179 -19.65 3.80 -8.08
N PRO A 180 -20.94 3.58 -7.79
CA PRO A 180 -21.49 2.23 -7.73
C PRO A 180 -21.43 1.49 -9.07
N ALA A 181 -21.41 2.24 -10.20
CA ALA A 181 -21.34 1.63 -11.54
C ALA A 181 -19.98 0.97 -11.82
N ALA A 182 -18.94 1.42 -11.15
CA ALA A 182 -17.60 0.82 -11.27
C ALA A 182 -17.41 -0.40 -10.37
N THR A 183 -18.30 -0.66 -9.42
CA THR A 183 -18.15 -1.77 -8.46
C THR A 183 -17.93 -3.10 -9.17
N LEU A 184 -16.87 -3.83 -8.77
CA LEU A 184 -16.58 -5.18 -9.23
C LEU A 184 -16.84 -6.19 -8.10
N ASP A 185 -17.80 -7.10 -8.33
CA ASP A 185 -18.13 -8.20 -7.42
C ASP A 185 -17.17 -9.37 -7.68
N LEU A 186 -16.17 -9.55 -6.82
CA LEU A 186 -15.13 -10.57 -6.96
C LEU A 186 -15.62 -11.99 -6.60
N ALA A 187 -16.75 -12.13 -5.93
CA ALA A 187 -17.36 -13.43 -5.66
C ALA A 187 -18.26 -13.86 -6.83
N GLY A 188 -19.11 -12.95 -7.29
CA GLY A 188 -20.17 -13.26 -8.26
C GLY A 188 -19.75 -13.12 -9.72
N CYS A 189 -18.58 -12.57 -10.03
CA CYS A 189 -18.15 -12.34 -11.40
C CYS A 189 -17.75 -13.62 -12.15
N THR A 190 -17.55 -13.45 -13.46
CA THR A 190 -16.92 -14.45 -14.34
C THR A 190 -15.61 -13.86 -14.84
N THR A 191 -14.54 -14.65 -14.78
CA THR A 191 -13.22 -14.24 -15.27
C THR A 191 -13.19 -14.22 -16.80
N PRO A 192 -12.19 -13.56 -17.42
CA PRO A 192 -12.02 -13.58 -18.88
C PRO A 192 -11.92 -14.97 -19.49
N ASN A 193 -11.52 -15.97 -18.71
CA ASN A 193 -11.44 -17.38 -19.14
C ASN A 193 -12.74 -18.15 -18.95
N GLY A 194 -13.83 -17.49 -18.57
CA GLY A 194 -15.14 -18.10 -18.41
C GLY A 194 -15.34 -18.90 -17.13
N LEU A 195 -14.41 -18.80 -16.16
CA LEU A 195 -14.54 -19.45 -14.86
C LEU A 195 -15.25 -18.51 -13.86
N PRO A 196 -15.98 -19.04 -12.88
CA PRO A 196 -16.43 -18.24 -11.75
C PRO A 196 -15.23 -17.58 -11.06
N CYS A 197 -15.35 -16.29 -10.72
CA CYS A 197 -14.27 -15.58 -10.05
C CYS A 197 -13.88 -16.25 -8.73
N GLU A 198 -14.86 -16.51 -7.86
CA GLU A 198 -14.65 -17.35 -6.67
C GLU A 198 -14.87 -18.81 -7.06
N ASN A 199 -13.84 -19.63 -6.86
CA ASN A 199 -13.83 -21.03 -7.22
C ASN A 199 -12.99 -21.81 -6.20
N ALA A 200 -13.62 -22.75 -5.52
CA ALA A 200 -13.00 -23.48 -4.40
C ALA A 200 -11.68 -24.20 -4.78
N SER A 201 -11.48 -24.56 -6.06
CA SER A 201 -10.28 -25.26 -6.50
C SER A 201 -9.10 -24.31 -6.77
N VAL A 202 -9.38 -23.11 -7.26
CA VAL A 202 -8.33 -22.19 -7.76
C VAL A 202 -8.25 -20.88 -6.95
N ARG A 203 -9.37 -20.35 -6.48
CA ARG A 203 -9.50 -19.14 -5.67
C ARG A 203 -10.62 -19.31 -4.66
N PRO A 204 -10.36 -20.00 -3.54
CA PRO A 204 -11.41 -20.42 -2.61
C PRO A 204 -12.08 -19.30 -1.82
N ASP A 205 -11.44 -18.14 -1.72
CA ASP A 205 -11.96 -16.97 -1.00
C ASP A 205 -11.44 -15.69 -1.63
N ASN A 206 -12.30 -15.03 -2.39
CA ASN A 206 -11.97 -13.81 -3.15
C ASN A 206 -12.15 -12.52 -2.33
N ALA A 207 -12.02 -12.60 -1.02
CA ALA A 207 -11.92 -11.40 -0.19
C ALA A 207 -10.66 -10.59 -0.57
N PRO A 208 -10.79 -9.37 -1.16
CA PRO A 208 -9.64 -8.58 -1.57
C PRO A 208 -8.88 -8.05 -0.35
N ILE A 209 -7.55 -8.06 -0.42
CA ILE A 209 -6.71 -7.55 0.66
C ILE A 209 -6.25 -6.13 0.33
N CYS A 210 -5.27 -5.98 -0.57
CA CYS A 210 -4.75 -4.69 -0.95
C CYS A 210 -4.81 -4.52 -2.48
N PRO A 211 -5.33 -3.37 -2.96
CA PRO A 211 -5.26 -2.98 -4.36
C PRO A 211 -4.01 -2.12 -4.58
N ASP A 212 -3.02 -2.66 -5.28
CA ASP A 212 -1.75 -1.98 -5.54
C ASP A 212 -1.71 -1.48 -6.99
N PHE A 213 -1.58 -0.17 -7.18
CA PHE A 213 -1.57 0.42 -8.51
C PHE A 213 -0.27 0.16 -9.27
N ASP A 214 -0.39 0.04 -10.60
CA ASP A 214 0.72 0.28 -11.50
C ASP A 214 1.04 1.79 -11.56
N ALA A 215 2.18 2.14 -12.14
CA ALA A 215 2.62 3.55 -12.22
C ALA A 215 1.67 4.45 -13.03
N THR A 216 0.82 3.87 -13.87
CA THR A 216 -0.10 4.64 -14.73
C THR A 216 -1.44 4.89 -14.07
N GLY A 217 -1.78 4.14 -13.01
CA GLY A 217 -3.11 4.13 -12.39
C GLY A 217 -4.18 3.42 -13.21
N ASN A 218 -3.81 2.81 -14.34
CA ASN A 218 -4.77 2.10 -15.19
C ASN A 218 -5.15 0.74 -14.63
N PHE A 219 -4.20 0.09 -13.93
CA PHE A 219 -4.37 -1.24 -13.41
C PHE A 219 -4.10 -1.30 -11.90
N VAL A 220 -4.89 -2.11 -11.21
CA VAL A 220 -4.61 -2.51 -9.84
C VAL A 220 -4.40 -4.02 -9.74
N PHE A 221 -3.42 -4.40 -8.95
CA PHE A 221 -3.10 -5.77 -8.59
C PHE A 221 -3.75 -6.05 -7.24
N VAL A 222 -4.65 -7.01 -7.19
CA VAL A 222 -5.51 -7.26 -6.03
C VAL A 222 -5.28 -8.66 -5.53
N THR A 223 -4.56 -8.79 -4.42
CA THR A 223 -4.33 -10.06 -3.74
C THR A 223 -5.60 -10.52 -3.02
N LEU A 224 -5.75 -11.82 -2.86
CA LEU A 224 -6.96 -12.45 -2.31
C LEU A 224 -6.64 -13.22 -1.03
N ARG A 225 -7.55 -13.17 -0.05
CA ARG A 225 -7.40 -13.88 1.24
C ARG A 225 -7.24 -15.39 1.07
N GLY A 226 -7.93 -15.98 0.13
CA GLY A 226 -7.84 -17.42 -0.16
C GLY A 226 -6.66 -17.82 -1.05
N GLY A 227 -5.85 -16.87 -1.46
CA GLY A 227 -4.83 -17.03 -2.50
C GLY A 227 -5.36 -16.75 -3.89
N GLY A 228 -4.43 -16.50 -4.80
CA GLY A 228 -4.69 -15.91 -6.10
C GLY A 228 -4.63 -14.40 -6.10
N MET A 229 -4.73 -13.84 -7.29
CA MET A 229 -4.68 -12.41 -7.54
C MET A 229 -5.46 -12.07 -8.81
N PHE A 230 -6.08 -10.91 -8.83
CA PHE A 230 -6.60 -10.31 -10.06
C PHE A 230 -5.80 -9.08 -10.44
N VAL A 231 -5.64 -8.85 -11.74
CA VAL A 231 -5.25 -7.55 -12.29
C VAL A 231 -6.48 -6.94 -12.92
N VAL A 232 -6.85 -5.74 -12.47
CA VAL A 232 -8.13 -5.11 -12.79
C VAL A 232 -7.88 -3.79 -13.51
N ASP A 233 -8.54 -3.59 -14.64
CA ASP A 233 -8.63 -2.30 -15.32
C ASP A 233 -9.59 -1.39 -14.56
N THR A 234 -9.06 -0.30 -14.01
CA THR A 234 -9.80 0.65 -13.16
C THR A 234 -10.60 1.67 -13.94
N ARG A 235 -10.41 1.75 -15.28
CA ARG A 235 -11.03 2.78 -16.14
C ARG A 235 -12.44 2.43 -16.59
N THR A 236 -12.81 1.15 -16.55
CA THR A 236 -14.12 0.67 -17.01
C THR A 236 -15.19 0.79 -15.93
N SER A 237 -16.46 0.69 -16.33
CA SER A 237 -17.61 0.64 -15.40
C SER A 237 -18.60 -0.42 -15.89
N PRO A 238 -18.73 -1.57 -15.18
CA PRO A 238 -17.94 -1.95 -14.01
C PRO A 238 -16.45 -2.10 -14.33
N MET A 239 -15.58 -2.02 -13.30
CA MET A 239 -14.16 -2.37 -13.44
C MET A 239 -14.03 -3.81 -13.94
N SER A 240 -12.98 -4.10 -14.73
CA SER A 240 -12.88 -5.39 -15.42
C SER A 240 -11.57 -6.11 -15.12
N ILE A 241 -11.64 -7.43 -14.94
CA ILE A 241 -10.47 -8.28 -14.75
C ILE A 241 -9.78 -8.45 -16.11
N ILE A 242 -8.47 -8.17 -16.16
CA ILE A 242 -7.63 -8.35 -17.36
C ILE A 242 -6.64 -9.50 -17.23
N ALA A 243 -6.29 -9.88 -15.99
CA ALA A 243 -5.49 -11.06 -15.72
C ALA A 243 -5.92 -11.69 -14.39
N GLU A 244 -5.79 -13.00 -14.30
CA GLU A 244 -6.16 -13.77 -13.11
C GLU A 244 -5.09 -14.80 -12.77
N TYR A 245 -4.88 -14.99 -11.46
CA TYR A 245 -3.94 -15.97 -10.93
C TYR A 245 -4.64 -16.82 -9.88
N ASP A 246 -4.28 -18.09 -9.80
CA ASP A 246 -4.78 -19.01 -8.80
C ASP A 246 -3.90 -19.02 -7.52
N LYS A 247 -4.38 -19.71 -6.49
CA LYS A 247 -3.73 -19.83 -5.19
C LYS A 247 -2.36 -20.54 -5.20
N ASP A 248 -2.07 -21.29 -6.27
CA ASP A 248 -0.82 -22.02 -6.42
C ASP A 248 0.26 -21.13 -7.07
N HIS A 249 -0.14 -20.08 -7.80
CA HIS A 249 0.73 -19.07 -8.40
C HIS A 249 0.95 -17.87 -7.48
N VAL A 250 -0.06 -17.43 -6.75
CA VAL A 250 0.04 -16.34 -5.76
C VAL A 250 -0.56 -16.83 -4.44
N ARG A 251 0.28 -16.92 -3.41
CA ARG A 251 -0.10 -17.39 -2.08
C ARG A 251 -1.14 -16.47 -1.43
N PRO A 252 -1.84 -16.93 -0.36
CA PRO A 252 -2.84 -16.14 0.35
C PRO A 252 -2.32 -14.84 1.00
N ASN A 253 -3.23 -13.88 1.19
CA ASN A 253 -3.12 -12.73 2.10
C ASN A 253 -1.95 -11.75 1.81
N GLY A 254 -1.59 -11.51 0.57
CA GLY A 254 -0.65 -10.42 0.27
C GLY A 254 -1.21 -9.04 0.63
N CYS A 255 -0.43 -8.20 1.28
CA CYS A 255 -0.77 -6.81 1.53
C CYS A 255 0.43 -5.88 1.38
N GLY A 256 1.21 -6.09 0.37
CA GLY A 256 2.26 -5.20 -0.04
C GLY A 256 2.40 -5.23 -1.55
N GLY A 257 2.37 -4.05 -2.15
CA GLY A 257 2.64 -3.87 -3.56
C GLY A 257 3.44 -2.60 -3.79
N VAL A 258 4.56 -2.72 -4.47
CA VAL A 258 5.36 -1.56 -4.89
C VAL A 258 5.91 -1.78 -6.27
N HIS A 259 6.01 -0.73 -7.06
CA HIS A 259 6.51 -0.82 -8.43
C HIS A 259 7.79 0.00 -8.62
N THR A 260 8.75 -0.56 -9.36
CA THR A 260 9.96 0.12 -9.82
C THR A 260 10.61 -0.65 -10.97
N ASN A 261 11.40 0.00 -11.78
CA ASN A 261 12.16 -0.62 -12.89
C ASN A 261 11.27 -1.42 -13.88
N GLY A 262 10.05 -0.94 -14.14
CA GLY A 262 9.11 -1.60 -15.05
C GLY A 262 8.47 -2.88 -14.50
N LYS A 263 8.61 -3.14 -13.21
CA LYS A 263 8.04 -4.29 -12.50
C LYS A 263 7.18 -3.84 -11.34
N ILE A 264 6.21 -4.66 -10.96
CA ILE A 264 5.56 -4.58 -9.67
C ILE A 264 5.98 -5.77 -8.79
N TYR A 265 6.27 -5.49 -7.53
CA TYR A 265 6.54 -6.48 -6.49
C TYR A 265 5.27 -6.67 -5.69
N ILE A 266 4.85 -7.91 -5.52
CA ILE A 266 3.68 -8.30 -4.73
C ILE A 266 4.13 -9.34 -3.72
N ASP A 267 3.79 -9.13 -2.46
CA ASP A 267 4.01 -10.15 -1.44
C ASP A 267 2.77 -11.05 -1.25
N ALA A 268 2.98 -12.13 -0.54
CA ALA A 268 1.93 -12.93 0.06
C ALA A 268 2.39 -13.34 1.44
N GLY A 269 1.49 -13.20 2.41
CA GLY A 269 1.81 -13.43 3.82
C GLY A 269 0.60 -13.88 4.60
N GLY A 270 0.82 -14.10 5.89
CA GLY A 270 -0.22 -14.57 6.76
C GLY A 270 -0.61 -16.02 6.51
N GLY A 271 -1.51 -16.49 7.34
CA GLY A 271 -2.05 -17.81 7.24
C GLY A 271 -3.36 -17.91 8.01
N THR A 272 -4.05 -19.00 7.81
CA THR A 272 -5.19 -19.40 8.63
C THR A 272 -4.84 -20.67 9.39
N PRO A 273 -5.60 -21.07 10.40
CA PRO A 273 -5.40 -22.37 11.06
C PRO A 273 -5.42 -23.56 10.09
N ALA A 274 -6.10 -23.42 8.94
CA ALA A 274 -6.15 -24.43 7.88
C ALA A 274 -5.01 -24.35 6.89
N ASN A 275 -4.32 -23.18 6.79
CA ASN A 275 -3.20 -22.95 5.90
C ASN A 275 -2.01 -22.44 6.72
N PRO A 276 -0.83 -23.06 6.59
CA PRO A 276 0.34 -22.62 7.33
C PRO A 276 0.71 -21.19 6.92
N LEU A 277 1.45 -20.53 7.82
CA LEU A 277 2.03 -19.21 7.57
C LEU A 277 2.88 -19.22 6.31
N VAL A 278 2.79 -18.17 5.52
CA VAL A 278 3.55 -17.99 4.30
C VAL A 278 4.27 -16.65 4.32
N SER A 279 5.40 -16.60 3.62
CA SER A 279 6.13 -15.38 3.32
C SER A 279 6.72 -15.57 1.92
N SER A 280 6.09 -14.95 0.93
CA SER A 280 6.49 -15.09 -0.47
C SER A 280 6.54 -13.72 -1.11
N LEU A 281 7.43 -13.56 -2.10
CA LEU A 281 7.56 -12.33 -2.87
C LEU A 281 7.64 -12.67 -4.35
N TYR A 282 6.84 -11.97 -5.12
CA TYR A 282 6.73 -12.11 -6.57
C TYR A 282 7.07 -10.81 -7.29
N THR A 283 7.52 -10.92 -8.55
CA THR A 283 7.53 -9.80 -9.49
C THR A 283 6.76 -10.12 -10.74
N PHE A 284 6.14 -9.08 -11.31
CA PHE A 284 5.44 -9.12 -12.58
C PHE A 284 5.93 -7.97 -13.46
N PRO A 285 6.24 -8.19 -14.75
CA PRO A 285 6.60 -7.12 -15.67
C PRO A 285 5.34 -6.30 -16.01
N LEU A 286 5.40 -4.97 -15.81
CA LEU A 286 4.24 -4.10 -16.01
C LEU A 286 3.82 -3.98 -17.48
N ASP A 287 4.76 -4.06 -18.41
CA ASP A 287 4.53 -3.99 -19.85
C ASP A 287 3.83 -5.24 -20.44
N ALA A 288 3.73 -6.30 -19.65
CA ALA A 288 2.99 -7.50 -20.05
C ALA A 288 1.47 -7.40 -19.86
N PHE A 289 0.98 -6.32 -19.20
CA PHE A 289 -0.44 -6.11 -18.98
C PHE A 289 -1.01 -5.05 -19.91
N SER A 290 -2.20 -5.31 -20.42
CA SER A 290 -2.95 -4.40 -21.29
C SER A 290 -4.44 -4.56 -21.04
N ALA A 291 -5.26 -3.65 -21.57
CA ALA A 291 -6.71 -3.76 -21.50
C ALA A 291 -7.31 -5.00 -22.19
N THR A 292 -6.49 -5.71 -22.99
CA THR A 292 -6.90 -7.01 -23.56
C THR A 292 -6.67 -8.09 -22.52
N PRO A 293 -7.71 -8.86 -22.12
CA PRO A 293 -7.57 -9.92 -21.14
C PRO A 293 -6.56 -10.98 -21.58
N SER A 294 -5.72 -11.42 -20.64
CA SER A 294 -4.74 -12.48 -20.83
C SER A 294 -5.27 -13.83 -20.30
N ALA A 295 -4.64 -14.91 -20.75
CA ALA A 295 -4.93 -16.24 -20.22
C ALA A 295 -4.61 -16.33 -18.70
N PRO A 296 -5.21 -17.31 -17.95
CA PRO A 296 -4.94 -17.49 -16.53
C PRO A 296 -3.45 -17.62 -16.23
N ASN A 297 -3.00 -17.02 -15.11
CA ASN A 297 -1.62 -17.04 -14.66
C ASN A 297 -0.60 -16.50 -15.69
N SER A 298 -1.02 -15.58 -16.53
CA SER A 298 -0.16 -15.00 -17.58
C SER A 298 -0.15 -13.47 -17.48
N PRO A 299 1.03 -12.85 -17.43
CA PRO A 299 2.36 -13.48 -17.40
C PRO A 299 2.60 -14.26 -16.11
N ALA A 300 3.39 -15.31 -16.15
CA ALA A 300 3.76 -16.04 -14.95
C ALA A 300 4.56 -15.16 -13.99
N PRO A 301 4.32 -15.23 -12.67
CA PRO A 301 5.13 -14.50 -11.70
C PRO A 301 6.57 -15.02 -11.68
N ASN A 302 7.53 -14.12 -11.50
CA ASN A 302 8.86 -14.51 -11.06
C ASN A 302 8.86 -14.56 -9.53
N ILE A 303 9.20 -15.72 -8.96
CA ILE A 303 9.25 -15.93 -7.50
C ILE A 303 10.64 -15.54 -7.02
N ILE A 304 10.73 -14.49 -6.22
CA ILE A 304 11.99 -14.06 -5.60
C ILE A 304 12.31 -14.94 -4.41
N PHE A 305 11.34 -15.19 -3.56
CA PHE A 305 11.41 -16.19 -2.51
C PHE A 305 10.02 -16.76 -2.19
N ASP A 306 9.99 -17.99 -1.70
CA ASP A 306 8.86 -18.65 -1.07
C ASP A 306 9.37 -19.36 0.19
N ARG A 307 8.90 -18.92 1.35
CA ARG A 307 9.30 -19.41 2.67
C ARG A 307 8.16 -20.14 3.39
N SER A 308 7.14 -20.55 2.67
CA SER A 308 5.97 -21.22 3.22
C SER A 308 6.28 -22.51 3.99
N ASN A 309 7.44 -23.08 3.81
CA ASN A 309 7.92 -24.28 4.50
C ASN A 309 8.83 -24.02 5.72
N LEU A 310 9.12 -22.74 6.04
CA LEU A 310 9.98 -22.39 7.17
C LEU A 310 9.24 -22.29 8.52
N GLY A 311 7.93 -22.48 8.52
CA GLY A 311 7.10 -22.48 9.73
C GLY A 311 6.68 -21.10 10.17
N PHE A 312 7.45 -20.39 10.97
CA PHE A 312 7.04 -19.12 11.58
C PHE A 312 7.49 -17.94 10.71
N VAL A 313 6.70 -17.61 9.71
CA VAL A 313 6.94 -16.54 8.73
C VAL A 313 5.63 -15.87 8.33
N ASP A 314 5.67 -14.54 8.05
CA ASP A 314 4.48 -13.78 7.67
C ASP A 314 4.89 -12.45 7.03
N SER A 315 5.06 -12.40 5.70
CA SER A 315 5.37 -11.13 5.01
C SER A 315 4.17 -10.20 4.94
N HIS A 316 4.41 -8.91 5.06
CA HIS A 316 3.36 -7.91 5.01
C HIS A 316 3.81 -6.58 4.40
N GLY A 317 4.25 -5.61 5.20
CA GLY A 317 4.63 -4.30 4.69
C GLY A 317 5.87 -4.32 3.81
N MET A 318 5.88 -3.47 2.79
CA MET A 318 7.02 -3.27 1.90
C MET A 318 7.36 -1.80 1.73
N VAL A 319 8.64 -1.49 1.57
CA VAL A 319 9.10 -0.15 1.22
C VAL A 319 10.36 -0.19 0.36
N LEU A 320 10.42 0.70 -0.65
CA LEU A 320 11.63 0.92 -1.43
C LEU A 320 12.58 1.87 -0.72
N THR A 321 13.87 1.54 -0.69
CA THR A 321 14.88 2.45 -0.18
C THR A 321 15.20 3.55 -1.19
N LYS A 322 15.93 4.59 -0.75
CA LYS A 322 16.28 5.74 -1.60
C LYS A 322 16.85 5.27 -2.96
N LYS A 323 16.33 5.84 -4.05
CA LYS A 323 16.64 5.49 -5.45
C LYS A 323 16.18 4.08 -5.85
N ASP A 324 15.22 3.53 -5.15
CA ASP A 324 14.58 2.23 -5.44
C ASP A 324 15.56 1.06 -5.57
N ARG A 325 16.75 1.19 -4.96
CA ARG A 325 17.80 0.19 -5.11
C ARG A 325 17.52 -1.10 -4.36
N TYR A 326 16.91 -0.99 -3.20
CA TYR A 326 16.55 -2.14 -2.38
C TYR A 326 15.09 -2.06 -1.98
N LEU A 327 14.43 -3.20 -2.02
CA LEU A 327 13.11 -3.43 -1.47
C LEU A 327 13.26 -4.08 -0.11
N TRP A 328 12.63 -3.51 0.90
CA TRP A 328 12.50 -4.08 2.22
C TRP A 328 11.12 -4.70 2.37
N VAL A 329 11.07 -5.96 2.80
CA VAL A 329 9.84 -6.73 3.05
C VAL A 329 9.83 -7.13 4.51
N ALA A 330 8.85 -6.66 5.29
CA ALA A 330 8.68 -7.04 6.68
C ALA A 330 8.20 -8.48 6.81
N ASP A 331 8.78 -9.24 7.72
CA ASP A 331 8.31 -10.56 8.14
C ASP A 331 7.89 -10.46 9.61
N ARG A 332 6.58 -10.34 9.84
CA ARG A 332 5.99 -10.07 11.15
C ARG A 332 6.28 -11.16 12.16
N ALA A 333 6.13 -12.41 11.74
CA ALA A 333 6.28 -13.56 12.61
C ALA A 333 7.77 -13.87 12.88
N ALA A 334 8.65 -13.62 11.92
CA ALA A 334 10.08 -13.86 12.06
C ALA A 334 10.86 -12.66 12.62
N ASN A 335 10.19 -11.52 12.90
CA ASN A 335 10.81 -10.32 13.49
C ASN A 335 11.99 -9.77 12.70
N ARG A 336 11.89 -9.75 11.38
CA ARG A 336 12.97 -9.33 10.50
C ARG A 336 12.46 -8.59 9.28
N VAL A 337 13.41 -8.00 8.55
CA VAL A 337 13.19 -7.46 7.20
C VAL A 337 14.03 -8.24 6.22
N VAL A 338 13.41 -8.75 5.16
CA VAL A 338 14.11 -9.33 4.01
C VAL A 338 14.45 -8.21 3.05
N VAL A 339 15.73 -8.13 2.63
CA VAL A 339 16.21 -7.08 1.72
C VAL A 339 16.48 -7.68 0.36
N VAL A 340 15.80 -7.15 -0.66
CA VAL A 340 15.94 -7.57 -2.06
C VAL A 340 16.60 -6.45 -2.86
N GLU A 341 17.61 -6.76 -3.68
CA GLU A 341 18.18 -5.82 -4.65
C GLU A 341 17.30 -5.79 -5.92
N THR A 342 16.71 -4.63 -6.22
CA THR A 342 15.68 -4.50 -7.28
C THR A 342 16.24 -4.69 -8.69
N SER A 343 17.54 -4.48 -8.90
CA SER A 343 18.18 -4.65 -10.21
C SER A 343 18.41 -6.12 -10.58
N THR A 344 18.49 -7.00 -9.58
CA THR A 344 18.80 -8.44 -9.75
C THR A 344 17.69 -9.36 -9.29
N ASP A 345 16.69 -8.84 -8.56
CA ASP A 345 15.62 -9.60 -7.89
C ASP A 345 16.18 -10.67 -6.93
N GLN A 346 17.31 -10.39 -6.29
CA GLN A 346 17.94 -11.31 -5.36
C GLN A 346 17.83 -10.83 -3.93
N VAL A 347 17.54 -11.76 -3.00
CA VAL A 347 17.70 -11.51 -1.56
C VAL A 347 19.17 -11.29 -1.26
N VAL A 348 19.53 -10.13 -0.74
CA VAL A 348 20.93 -9.73 -0.50
C VAL A 348 21.26 -9.55 0.98
N ASN A 349 20.25 -9.50 1.84
CA ASN A 349 20.43 -9.40 3.29
C ASN A 349 19.13 -9.73 4.04
N GLU A 350 19.24 -9.93 5.34
CA GLU A 350 18.15 -9.93 6.31
C GLU A 350 18.53 -9.05 7.49
N ILE A 351 17.60 -8.24 7.97
CA ILE A 351 17.81 -7.33 9.10
C ILE A 351 17.01 -7.90 10.27
N ASP A 352 17.71 -8.36 11.29
CA ASP A 352 17.11 -8.78 12.55
C ASP A 352 16.64 -7.54 13.33
N LEU A 353 15.39 -7.55 13.79
CA LEU A 353 14.79 -6.47 14.56
C LEU A 353 14.68 -6.78 16.06
N VAL A 354 15.06 -8.01 16.48
CA VAL A 354 15.10 -8.38 17.89
C VAL A 354 16.18 -7.60 18.62
N GLY A 355 15.93 -7.24 19.85
CA GLY A 355 16.89 -6.52 20.72
C GLY A 355 16.26 -5.40 21.53
N LYS A 356 15.68 -4.39 20.90
CA LYS A 356 14.89 -3.34 21.58
C LYS A 356 13.52 -3.85 22.05
N SER A 357 13.01 -4.86 21.38
CA SER A 357 11.85 -5.69 21.77
C SER A 357 12.23 -7.15 21.60
N SER A 358 11.66 -8.03 22.40
CA SER A 358 11.79 -9.49 22.22
C SER A 358 10.95 -10.02 21.05
N ASP A 359 9.89 -9.30 20.69
CA ASP A 359 8.97 -9.63 19.62
C ASP A 359 8.39 -8.33 19.02
N PRO A 360 9.10 -7.67 18.08
CA PRO A 360 8.66 -6.41 17.50
C PRO A 360 7.48 -6.55 16.54
N ALA A 361 7.28 -7.69 15.88
CA ALA A 361 6.23 -7.94 14.90
C ALA A 361 6.02 -6.77 13.91
N PRO A 362 6.99 -6.46 13.03
CA PRO A 362 6.95 -5.32 12.12
C PRO A 362 5.84 -5.50 11.08
N ASP A 363 4.95 -4.53 10.96
CA ASP A 363 3.79 -4.60 10.07
C ASP A 363 3.99 -3.72 8.82
N LEU A 364 3.26 -2.62 8.69
CA LEU A 364 3.45 -1.71 7.55
C LEU A 364 4.68 -0.81 7.76
N LEU A 365 5.27 -0.40 6.65
CA LEU A 365 6.52 0.36 6.60
C LEU A 365 6.36 1.64 5.79
N ASP A 366 7.10 2.68 6.16
CA ASP A 366 7.34 3.83 5.29
C ASP A 366 8.73 4.42 5.55
N ILE A 367 9.23 5.26 4.65
CA ILE A 367 10.60 5.75 4.67
C ILE A 367 10.65 7.28 4.80
N SER A 368 11.62 7.78 5.59
CA SER A 368 11.88 9.21 5.67
C SER A 368 12.28 9.79 4.30
N PRO A 369 11.95 11.06 4.00
CA PRO A 369 12.26 11.67 2.70
C PRO A 369 13.76 11.68 2.34
N ASN A 370 14.62 11.74 3.37
CA ASN A 370 16.07 11.65 3.20
C ASN A 370 16.59 10.21 3.02
N GLY A 371 15.74 9.19 3.25
CA GLY A 371 16.07 7.76 3.13
C GLY A 371 16.95 7.20 4.25
N ASN A 372 17.10 7.92 5.36
CA ASN A 372 17.98 7.52 6.47
C ASN A 372 17.26 6.72 7.56
N ARG A 373 15.93 6.76 7.57
CA ARG A 373 15.07 6.04 8.51
C ARG A 373 13.98 5.30 7.76
N VAL A 374 13.68 4.08 8.17
CA VAL A 374 12.43 3.38 7.88
C VAL A 374 11.63 3.33 9.17
N PHE A 375 10.38 3.71 9.08
CA PHE A 375 9.40 3.68 10.16
C PHE A 375 8.53 2.44 10.01
N MET A 376 8.20 1.78 11.13
CA MET A 376 7.45 0.55 11.15
C MET A 376 6.34 0.61 12.18
N ALA A 377 5.14 0.21 11.83
CA ALA A 377 4.13 -0.12 12.81
C ALA A 377 4.51 -1.43 13.47
N LEU A 378 4.65 -1.44 14.79
CA LEU A 378 4.92 -2.65 15.58
C LEU A 378 3.64 -3.09 16.27
N ARG A 379 3.23 -4.36 16.03
CA ARG A 379 1.97 -4.91 16.53
C ARG A 379 1.99 -5.12 18.04
N GLY A 380 0.80 -5.19 18.60
CA GLY A 380 0.59 -5.45 20.03
C GLY A 380 0.37 -6.92 20.38
N PRO A 381 0.23 -7.22 21.70
CA PRO A 381 0.02 -8.59 22.18
C PRO A 381 -1.38 -9.14 21.89
N ASN A 382 -2.31 -8.27 21.51
CA ASN A 382 -3.70 -8.63 21.20
C ASN A 382 -4.08 -8.08 19.83
N PRO A 383 -3.49 -8.61 18.73
CA PRO A 383 -3.68 -8.07 17.40
C PRO A 383 -5.14 -8.14 16.97
N LEU A 384 -5.59 -7.06 16.33
CA LEU A 384 -6.96 -6.86 15.89
C LEU A 384 -7.09 -7.13 14.38
N THR A 385 -8.26 -7.57 13.98
CA THR A 385 -8.66 -7.77 12.60
C THR A 385 -10.17 -7.60 12.46
N GLY A 386 -10.68 -7.34 11.27
CA GLY A 386 -12.11 -7.46 10.96
C GLY A 386 -12.59 -8.90 10.76
N ASN A 387 -11.67 -9.86 10.72
CA ASN A 387 -11.94 -11.27 10.49
C ASN A 387 -12.22 -12.03 11.79
N ALA A 388 -12.51 -13.32 11.66
CA ALA A 388 -12.74 -14.17 12.81
C ALA A 388 -11.48 -14.29 13.71
N PRO A 389 -11.63 -14.48 15.02
CA PRO A 389 -10.49 -14.69 15.92
C PRO A 389 -9.59 -15.84 15.46
N GLY A 390 -8.28 -15.70 15.66
CA GLY A 390 -7.28 -16.68 15.29
C GLY A 390 -6.81 -16.63 13.83
N THR A 391 -7.29 -15.67 13.04
CA THR A 391 -6.82 -15.46 11.65
C THR A 391 -5.67 -14.46 11.56
N ASN A 392 -5.28 -13.83 12.65
CA ASN A 392 -4.18 -12.87 12.70
C ASN A 392 -3.01 -13.43 13.50
N ASN A 393 -1.85 -13.53 12.87
CA ASN A 393 -0.63 -14.09 13.45
C ASN A 393 0.42 -13.03 13.81
N ALA A 394 0.10 -11.77 13.61
CA ALA A 394 1.01 -10.64 13.85
C ALA A 394 1.02 -10.23 15.33
N VAL A 395 1.35 -11.16 16.21
CA VAL A 395 1.47 -10.91 17.65
C VAL A 395 2.81 -10.30 17.96
N GLY A 396 2.85 -9.19 18.71
CA GLY A 396 4.06 -8.50 19.13
C GLY A 396 4.07 -8.18 20.62
N ALA A 397 5.24 -7.94 21.20
CA ALA A 397 5.41 -7.65 22.63
C ALA A 397 5.46 -6.16 22.96
N THR A 398 5.70 -5.31 21.97
CA THR A 398 5.96 -3.89 22.18
C THR A 398 5.28 -3.04 21.12
N PRO A 399 3.96 -2.79 21.27
CA PRO A 399 3.25 -1.96 20.31
C PRO A 399 3.84 -0.55 20.25
N GLY A 400 3.99 0.00 19.03
CA GLY A 400 4.57 1.33 18.87
C GLY A 400 5.05 1.66 17.47
N LEU A 401 5.79 2.75 17.39
CA LEU A 401 6.53 3.19 16.21
C LEU A 401 7.96 2.68 16.28
N GLY A 402 8.31 1.71 15.46
CA GLY A 402 9.70 1.27 15.27
C GLY A 402 10.45 2.21 14.35
N ILE A 403 11.67 2.59 14.75
CA ILE A 403 12.55 3.47 13.98
C ILE A 403 13.80 2.69 13.61
N VAL A 404 13.95 2.36 12.33
CA VAL A 404 15.08 1.60 11.81
C VAL A 404 16.05 2.54 11.11
N LYS A 405 17.29 2.58 11.57
CA LYS A 405 18.38 3.31 10.90
C LYS A 405 18.81 2.56 9.65
N VAL A 406 18.69 3.20 8.50
CA VAL A 406 19.14 2.66 7.22
C VAL A 406 20.67 2.70 7.13
N LYS A 407 21.27 1.59 6.72
CA LYS A 407 22.73 1.42 6.60
C LYS A 407 23.10 0.92 5.20
N GLN A 408 24.35 1.14 4.80
CA GLN A 408 24.90 0.62 3.53
C GLN A 408 24.04 0.99 2.31
N GLY A 409 23.48 2.21 2.30
CA GLY A 409 22.65 2.71 1.19
C GLY A 409 21.35 1.96 0.99
N GLY A 410 20.81 1.32 2.04
CA GLY A 410 19.58 0.54 2.02
C GLY A 410 19.76 -0.97 2.03
N ARG A 411 21.00 -1.47 1.87
CA ARG A 411 21.29 -2.91 1.94
C ARG A 411 21.14 -3.49 3.35
N GLY A 412 21.18 -2.66 4.38
CA GLY A 412 21.09 -3.08 5.77
C GLY A 412 20.46 -2.00 6.65
N GLY A 413 20.20 -2.37 7.89
CA GLY A 413 19.63 -1.48 8.90
C GLY A 413 19.76 -2.03 10.31
N SER A 414 19.28 -1.27 11.29
CA SER A 414 19.12 -1.75 12.67
C SER A 414 17.96 -1.01 13.33
N LEU A 415 17.16 -1.71 14.13
CA LEU A 415 16.13 -1.09 14.97
C LEU A 415 16.85 -0.21 16.02
N ASP A 416 16.71 1.10 15.88
CA ASP A 416 17.42 2.11 16.66
C ASP A 416 16.62 2.53 17.88
N ALA A 417 15.31 2.74 17.70
CA ALA A 417 14.39 3.14 18.76
C ALA A 417 12.99 2.54 18.56
N ILE A 418 12.22 2.51 19.65
CA ILE A 418 10.77 2.23 19.64
C ILE A 418 10.10 3.32 20.47
N VAL A 419 9.23 4.11 19.83
CA VAL A 419 8.30 4.99 20.55
C VAL A 419 7.08 4.16 20.90
N ARG A 420 6.88 3.89 22.19
CA ARG A 420 5.78 3.02 22.63
C ARG A 420 4.44 3.69 22.48
N ILE A 421 3.48 2.92 21.98
CA ILE A 421 2.05 3.26 21.97
C ILE A 421 1.37 2.29 22.93
N SER A 422 0.51 2.79 23.80
CA SER A 422 -0.17 1.97 24.82
C SER A 422 -1.62 2.39 24.95
N HIS A 423 -2.50 1.40 24.96
CA HIS A 423 -3.94 1.55 25.24
C HIS A 423 -4.40 0.42 26.15
N VAL A 424 -4.37 0.69 27.43
CA VAL A 424 -4.72 -0.32 28.47
C VAL A 424 -6.20 -0.21 28.80
N VAL A 425 -6.94 -1.31 28.64
CA VAL A 425 -8.34 -1.44 29.03
C VAL A 425 -8.45 -2.64 29.98
N ASP A 426 -8.99 -2.41 31.19
CA ASP A 426 -9.15 -3.43 32.24
C ASP A 426 -7.83 -4.17 32.56
N GLY A 427 -6.71 -3.43 32.55
CA GLY A 427 -5.38 -3.98 32.84
C GLY A 427 -4.74 -4.76 31.69
N VAL A 428 -5.36 -4.79 30.50
CA VAL A 428 -4.88 -5.48 29.32
C VAL A 428 -4.42 -4.49 28.27
N GLU A 429 -3.17 -4.64 27.77
CA GLU A 429 -2.68 -3.86 26.64
C GLU A 429 -3.47 -4.20 25.38
N ARG A 430 -4.09 -3.20 24.76
CA ARG A 430 -4.95 -3.32 23.58
C ARG A 430 -4.36 -2.60 22.35
N ALA A 431 -3.32 -1.78 22.54
CA ALA A 431 -2.72 -1.07 21.42
C ALA A 431 -2.27 -2.06 20.34
N ASP A 432 -2.64 -1.76 19.12
CA ASP A 432 -2.34 -2.56 17.93
C ASP A 432 -2.06 -1.65 16.73
N PRO A 433 -0.89 -1.01 16.68
CA PRO A 433 -0.47 -0.18 15.56
C PRO A 433 -0.42 -0.98 14.26
N HIS A 434 -0.98 -0.41 13.18
CA HIS A 434 -1.00 -1.04 11.86
C HIS A 434 -0.66 -0.07 10.72
N GLY A 435 -1.56 0.86 10.40
CA GLY A 435 -1.35 1.82 9.31
C GLY A 435 -0.29 2.85 9.68
N ILE A 436 0.67 3.06 8.77
CA ILE A 436 1.72 4.06 8.91
C ILE A 436 1.96 4.75 7.58
N ALA A 437 2.22 6.04 7.60
CA ALA A 437 2.59 6.80 6.41
C ALA A 437 3.44 8.02 6.78
N VAL A 438 4.40 8.37 5.91
CA VAL A 438 5.24 9.56 6.02
C VAL A 438 4.66 10.67 5.17
N ARG A 439 4.32 11.77 5.82
CA ARG A 439 3.83 12.98 5.17
C ARG A 439 4.98 13.96 4.95
N VAL A 440 5.25 14.35 3.71
CA VAL A 440 6.12 15.49 3.40
C VAL A 440 5.31 16.78 3.56
N LYS A 441 5.86 17.80 4.30
CA LYS A 441 5.19 19.09 4.58
C LYS A 441 5.33 20.07 3.44
#